data_af8ea0611d480c9144b43eb4c443a78a
#
_entry.id   af8ea0611d480c9144b43eb4c443a78a
#
_cell.length_a   1.000
_cell.length_b   1.000
_cell.length_c   1.000
_cell.angle_alpha   90.00
_cell.angle_beta   90.00
_cell.angle_gamma   90.00
#
_symmetry.space_group_name_H-M   'P 1'
#
loop_
_entity.id
_entity.type
_entity.pdbx_description
1 polymer ?
#
loop_
_entity_poly.entity_id
_entity_poly.type
_entity_poly.pdbx_seq_one_letter_code
_entity_poly.pdbx_strand_id
1 'polypeptide(L)'
;MSSSDRRPLRRRISLRHLIFLTLLATGIAPLLLSSALTIRQNRRLLEEQERSHLAAAAAALSREMSDRLDGTRRLLAQVGTALMAPPGEETPAERLRRPWVRGYLQGVAGEDADLVALRVLDAAGEGPRLAAGELPAAAERALDAAYERSLRGRGAVYDLAVLPGGGVPAAAVAVPVFRDAGPPVLVAEALVRLAALDTVFPEGAAMPPGAGLFLLGGAGEILWSRSAGPELARALAESQVATDFRAHPLSLSGQYGAGVGGERRTVLVQVAPVQAAGWGVVVQQPLAAAFGAVDRMVVSTLASSLVLIALALFFAAVFARRVSRPIKRLAETSHEIAGGSYGGRVELSGLATGELVGLAEDFNRMSGEMADHVRRLERAARLNRELFLGTLRAFVAAIDAKDPYTRGHSERVAALARTLAQHLGLPEERAQRIWIAALVHDVGKLGIDDRILKKGGLLTEEEFARMREHPGIGAEILTPIDQLRDTLPVVRWHHECWNGRGYPDGLRGEQIPLEARIVAVADTFDAITTHRPYQQAFSLVFAAETIERLAGSRFDAKVVSAFLGAHGRGEIPLPEQAPEEPAVPLADAERRVSRLA
;
A
#
# COMPACT_ATOMS: atom_id res chain seq x y z
N MET A 1 -38.83 7.95 18.69
CA MET A 1 -38.30 6.68 18.17
C MET A 1 -37.85 6.91 16.73
N SER A 2 -36.60 7.20 16.51
CA SER A 2 -36.01 7.33 15.17
C SER A 2 -34.72 6.54 15.18
N SER A 3 -34.77 5.39 14.52
CA SER A 3 -33.64 4.48 14.35
C SER A 3 -32.58 5.13 13.49
N SER A 4 -31.45 5.46 14.09
CA SER A 4 -30.25 5.91 13.39
C SER A 4 -29.73 4.77 12.51
N ASP A 5 -29.95 4.88 11.23
CA ASP A 5 -29.37 4.04 10.17
C ASP A 5 -27.84 4.28 10.11
N ARG A 6 -27.12 3.59 10.99
CA ARG A 6 -25.64 3.52 10.93
C ARG A 6 -25.28 2.61 9.77
N ARG A 7 -25.22 3.15 8.55
CA ARG A 7 -24.53 2.49 7.43
C ARG A 7 -23.09 2.20 7.85
N PRO A 8 -22.58 0.95 7.68
CA PRO A 8 -21.21 0.63 8.03
C PRO A 8 -20.29 1.50 7.18
N LEU A 9 -19.39 2.22 7.83
CA LEU A 9 -18.28 2.94 7.21
C LEU A 9 -17.48 1.94 6.38
N ARG A 10 -17.77 1.82 5.07
CA ARG A 10 -16.87 1.17 4.12
C ARG A 10 -15.51 1.84 4.31
N ARG A 11 -14.54 1.09 4.82
CA ARG A 11 -13.13 1.52 4.89
C ARG A 11 -12.72 1.94 3.48
N ARG A 12 -12.78 3.23 3.19
CA ARG A 12 -12.33 3.77 1.92
C ARG A 12 -10.82 3.62 1.89
N ILE A 13 -10.35 2.70 1.05
CA ILE A 13 -8.92 2.52 0.79
C ILE A 13 -8.41 3.87 0.28
N SER A 14 -7.41 4.45 0.94
CA SER A 14 -6.85 5.72 0.47
C SER A 14 -6.22 5.53 -0.91
N LEU A 15 -6.24 6.56 -1.74
CA LEU A 15 -5.65 6.55 -3.09
C LEU A 15 -4.18 6.07 -3.06
N ARG A 16 -3.43 6.39 -2.02
CA ARG A 16 -2.05 5.91 -1.82
C ARG A 16 -1.98 4.39 -1.67
N HIS A 17 -2.86 3.79 -0.88
CA HIS A 17 -2.90 2.32 -0.71
C HIS A 17 -3.37 1.63 -1.98
N LEU A 18 -4.31 2.23 -2.71
CA LEU A 18 -4.76 1.68 -3.99
C LEU A 18 -3.62 1.67 -5.03
N ILE A 19 -2.88 2.78 -5.16
CA ILE A 19 -1.72 2.89 -6.07
C ILE A 19 -0.62 1.89 -5.66
N PHE A 20 -0.33 1.78 -4.35
CA PHE A 20 0.65 0.82 -3.85
C PHE A 20 0.23 -0.62 -4.17
N LEU A 21 -1.03 -0.99 -3.92
CA LEU A 21 -1.57 -2.31 -4.23
C LEU A 21 -1.55 -2.61 -5.73
N THR A 22 -1.89 -1.65 -6.58
CA THR A 22 -1.82 -1.81 -8.04
C THR A 22 -0.37 -2.00 -8.51
N LEU A 23 0.58 -1.19 -8.06
CA LEU A 23 2.00 -1.34 -8.36
C LEU A 23 2.55 -2.68 -7.86
N LEU A 24 2.16 -3.12 -6.68
CA LEU A 24 2.53 -4.41 -6.13
C LEU A 24 1.97 -5.56 -7.00
N ALA A 25 0.69 -5.51 -7.33
CA ALA A 25 -0.01 -6.57 -8.05
C ALA A 25 0.36 -6.63 -9.54
N THR A 26 0.52 -5.49 -10.21
CA THR A 26 0.76 -5.44 -11.68
C THR A 26 2.24 -5.30 -12.06
N GLY A 27 3.08 -4.82 -11.16
CA GLY A 27 4.51 -4.60 -11.42
C GLY A 27 5.43 -5.52 -10.62
N ILE A 28 5.48 -5.35 -9.30
CA ILE A 28 6.48 -6.00 -8.45
C ILE A 28 6.25 -7.51 -8.34
N ALA A 29 5.02 -7.95 -8.08
CA ALA A 29 4.72 -9.37 -7.90
C ALA A 29 4.95 -10.20 -9.18
N PRO A 30 4.49 -9.79 -10.38
CA PRO A 30 4.80 -10.48 -11.63
C PRO A 30 6.29 -10.50 -11.95
N LEU A 31 7.01 -9.39 -11.68
CA LEU A 31 8.45 -9.32 -11.88
C LEU A 31 9.21 -10.33 -11.01
N LEU A 32 8.90 -10.38 -9.73
CA LEU A 32 9.53 -11.34 -8.80
C LEU A 32 9.19 -12.79 -9.18
N LEU A 33 7.93 -13.06 -9.55
CA LEU A 33 7.49 -14.38 -9.99
C LEU A 33 8.20 -14.80 -11.29
N SER A 34 8.24 -13.91 -12.28
CA SER A 34 8.95 -14.14 -13.55
C SER A 34 10.44 -14.39 -13.32
N SER A 35 11.09 -13.56 -12.49
CA SER A 35 12.50 -13.74 -12.14
C SER A 35 12.75 -15.09 -11.47
N ALA A 36 11.92 -15.49 -10.51
CA ALA A 36 12.06 -16.76 -9.83
C ALA A 36 11.84 -17.96 -10.78
N LEU A 37 10.86 -17.88 -11.67
CA LEU A 37 10.60 -18.91 -12.69
C LEU A 37 11.76 -19.01 -13.69
N THR A 38 12.26 -17.89 -14.18
CA THR A 38 13.40 -17.83 -15.11
C THR A 38 14.66 -18.42 -14.49
N ILE A 39 14.98 -18.05 -13.26
CA ILE A 39 16.11 -18.62 -12.53
C ILE A 39 15.96 -20.13 -12.39
N ARG A 40 14.78 -20.61 -11.98
CA ARG A 40 14.51 -22.04 -11.81
C ARG A 40 14.60 -22.82 -13.11
N GLN A 41 14.05 -22.30 -14.20
CA GLN A 41 14.08 -22.93 -15.52
C GLN A 41 15.51 -22.99 -16.08
N ASN A 42 16.21 -21.85 -16.07
CA ASN A 42 17.57 -21.79 -16.60
C ASN A 42 18.55 -22.65 -15.81
N ARG A 43 18.39 -22.72 -14.48
CA ARG A 43 19.21 -23.62 -13.66
C ARG A 43 19.03 -25.07 -14.07
N ARG A 44 17.81 -25.55 -14.27
CA ARG A 44 17.54 -26.91 -14.72
C ARG A 44 18.13 -27.19 -16.11
N LEU A 45 17.89 -26.28 -17.05
CA LEU A 45 18.40 -26.42 -18.41
C LEU A 45 19.92 -26.50 -18.45
N LEU A 46 20.61 -25.64 -17.68
CA LEU A 46 22.06 -25.66 -17.61
C LEU A 46 22.59 -26.92 -16.89
N GLU A 47 21.91 -27.40 -15.85
CA GLU A 47 22.25 -28.67 -15.22
C GLU A 47 22.16 -29.85 -16.21
N GLU A 48 21.10 -29.90 -16.99
CA GLU A 48 20.90 -30.94 -18.02
C GLU A 48 21.94 -30.81 -19.14
N GLN A 49 22.23 -29.59 -19.57
CA GLN A 49 23.20 -29.32 -20.62
C GLN A 49 24.64 -29.71 -20.18
N GLU A 50 25.05 -29.35 -18.98
CA GLU A 50 26.37 -29.73 -18.46
C GLU A 50 26.51 -31.24 -18.28
N ARG A 51 25.48 -31.90 -17.75
CA ARG A 51 25.46 -33.36 -17.66
C ARG A 51 25.58 -34.02 -19.05
N SER A 52 24.87 -33.47 -20.04
CA SER A 52 24.92 -33.96 -21.40
C SER A 52 26.28 -33.77 -22.05
N HIS A 53 26.91 -32.63 -21.83
CA HIS A 53 28.28 -32.34 -22.31
C HIS A 53 29.31 -33.31 -21.72
N LEU A 54 29.29 -33.51 -20.39
CA LEU A 54 30.21 -34.43 -19.74
C LEU A 54 29.99 -35.88 -20.20
N ALA A 55 28.72 -36.26 -20.35
CA ALA A 55 28.35 -37.58 -20.86
C ALA A 55 28.81 -37.80 -22.31
N ALA A 56 28.63 -36.80 -23.18
CA ALA A 56 29.09 -36.83 -24.55
C ALA A 56 30.63 -36.92 -24.64
N ALA A 57 31.33 -36.16 -23.82
CA ALA A 57 32.81 -36.21 -23.76
C ALA A 57 33.31 -37.57 -23.28
N ALA A 58 32.75 -38.10 -22.19
CA ALA A 58 33.10 -39.45 -21.69
C ALA A 58 32.83 -40.53 -22.72
N ALA A 59 31.64 -40.47 -23.38
CA ALA A 59 31.26 -41.44 -24.40
C ALA A 59 32.14 -41.35 -25.68
N ALA A 60 32.53 -40.13 -26.08
CA ALA A 60 33.44 -39.94 -27.23
C ALA A 60 34.81 -40.56 -26.97
N LEU A 61 35.41 -40.25 -25.80
CA LEU A 61 36.68 -40.83 -25.39
C LEU A 61 36.62 -42.34 -25.27
N SER A 62 35.56 -42.86 -24.68
CA SER A 62 35.35 -44.31 -24.53
C SER A 62 35.27 -45.01 -25.88
N ARG A 63 34.55 -44.44 -26.86
CA ARG A 63 34.46 -45.00 -28.21
C ARG A 63 35.81 -44.98 -28.92
N GLU A 64 36.51 -43.85 -28.91
CA GLU A 64 37.79 -43.71 -29.56
C GLU A 64 38.82 -44.66 -28.97
N MET A 65 38.84 -44.81 -27.63
CA MET A 65 39.69 -45.81 -26.97
C MET A 65 39.29 -47.26 -27.34
N SER A 66 37.99 -47.57 -27.38
CA SER A 66 37.52 -48.89 -27.76
C SER A 66 37.92 -49.23 -29.20
N ASP A 67 37.67 -48.27 -30.12
CA ASP A 67 38.04 -48.44 -31.53
C ASP A 67 39.55 -48.64 -31.71
N ARG A 68 40.33 -47.87 -30.94
CA ARG A 68 41.79 -48.01 -30.95
C ARG A 68 42.27 -49.34 -30.45
N LEU A 69 41.77 -49.79 -29.31
CA LEU A 69 42.10 -51.09 -28.74
C LEU A 69 41.65 -52.27 -29.63
N ASP A 70 40.44 -52.19 -30.19
CA ASP A 70 39.95 -53.19 -31.12
C ASP A 70 40.71 -53.23 -32.46
N GLY A 71 41.11 -52.02 -32.94
CA GLY A 71 42.01 -51.92 -34.10
C GLY A 71 43.33 -52.61 -33.85
N THR A 72 43.96 -52.29 -32.69
CA THR A 72 45.23 -52.90 -32.27
C THR A 72 45.09 -54.41 -32.09
N ARG A 73 44.01 -54.88 -31.47
CA ARG A 73 43.70 -56.32 -31.32
C ARG A 73 43.62 -57.05 -32.67
N ARG A 74 42.93 -56.44 -33.67
CA ARG A 74 42.81 -57.03 -35.02
C ARG A 74 44.17 -57.08 -35.71
N LEU A 75 44.96 -55.98 -35.61
CA LEU A 75 46.30 -55.94 -36.16
C LEU A 75 47.18 -57.04 -35.58
N LEU A 76 47.20 -57.20 -34.25
CA LEU A 76 47.97 -58.23 -33.57
C LEU A 76 47.52 -59.66 -33.96
N ALA A 77 46.22 -59.88 -34.10
CA ALA A 77 45.70 -61.15 -34.58
C ALA A 77 46.18 -61.47 -36.01
N GLN A 78 46.19 -60.46 -36.90
CA GLN A 78 46.73 -60.61 -38.27
C GLN A 78 48.22 -60.91 -38.28
N VAL A 79 48.98 -60.11 -37.49
CA VAL A 79 50.45 -60.34 -37.35
C VAL A 79 50.73 -61.75 -36.83
N GLY A 80 50.03 -62.14 -35.78
CA GLY A 80 50.20 -63.47 -35.20
C GLY A 80 49.87 -64.58 -36.20
N THR A 81 48.79 -64.45 -36.95
CA THR A 81 48.41 -65.42 -37.99
C THR A 81 49.42 -65.48 -39.13
N ALA A 82 49.95 -64.31 -39.57
CA ALA A 82 50.93 -64.24 -40.64
C ALA A 82 52.32 -64.87 -40.24
N LEU A 83 52.62 -64.85 -38.95
CA LEU A 83 53.85 -65.42 -38.40
C LEU A 83 53.66 -66.88 -37.95
N MET A 84 52.48 -67.44 -38.02
CA MET A 84 52.29 -68.84 -37.69
C MET A 84 53.00 -69.77 -38.74
N ALA A 85 53.78 -70.73 -38.27
CA ALA A 85 54.39 -71.69 -39.15
C ALA A 85 53.39 -72.70 -39.64
N PRO A 86 53.55 -73.16 -40.92
CA PRO A 86 52.74 -74.28 -41.37
C PRO A 86 52.97 -75.54 -40.53
N PRO A 87 52.03 -76.45 -40.40
CA PRO A 87 52.18 -77.68 -39.65
C PRO A 87 53.31 -78.53 -40.23
N GLY A 88 54.30 -78.89 -39.39
CA GLY A 88 55.38 -79.84 -39.77
C GLY A 88 56.56 -79.25 -40.47
N GLU A 89 56.64 -77.91 -40.75
CA GLU A 89 57.75 -77.29 -41.44
C GLU A 89 58.83 -76.73 -40.48
N GLU A 90 58.41 -75.97 -39.46
CA GLU A 90 59.30 -75.38 -38.47
C GLU A 90 58.60 -75.15 -37.15
N THR A 91 59.33 -75.00 -36.06
CA THR A 91 58.78 -74.61 -34.77
C THR A 91 58.49 -73.07 -34.73
N PRO A 92 57.55 -72.63 -33.89
CA PRO A 92 57.26 -71.19 -33.74
C PRO A 92 58.52 -70.37 -33.41
N ALA A 93 59.37 -70.85 -32.53
CA ALA A 93 60.62 -70.18 -32.15
C ALA A 93 61.64 -70.10 -33.35
N GLU A 94 61.73 -71.10 -34.19
CA GLU A 94 62.62 -71.06 -35.40
C GLU A 94 62.08 -70.02 -36.39
N ARG A 95 60.76 -70.00 -36.62
CA ARG A 95 60.16 -69.04 -37.54
C ARG A 95 60.38 -67.59 -37.07
N LEU A 96 60.20 -67.33 -35.78
CA LEU A 96 60.35 -65.98 -35.21
C LEU A 96 61.81 -65.47 -35.32
N ARG A 97 62.82 -66.37 -35.46
CA ARG A 97 64.23 -66.02 -35.67
C ARG A 97 64.60 -65.70 -37.13
N ARG A 98 63.64 -65.87 -38.08
CA ARG A 98 63.89 -65.57 -39.50
C ARG A 98 64.12 -64.07 -39.72
N PRO A 99 65.12 -63.64 -40.53
CA PRO A 99 65.48 -62.23 -40.76
C PRO A 99 64.28 -61.38 -41.28
N TRP A 100 63.48 -61.95 -42.15
CA TRP A 100 62.31 -61.26 -42.75
C TRP A 100 61.20 -60.86 -41.71
N VAL A 101 61.09 -61.63 -40.63
CA VAL A 101 60.09 -61.37 -39.58
C VAL A 101 60.33 -59.99 -38.96
N ARG A 102 61.58 -59.65 -38.69
CA ARG A 102 61.93 -58.31 -38.15
C ARG A 102 61.54 -57.17 -39.11
N GLY A 103 61.85 -57.36 -40.43
CA GLY A 103 61.43 -56.35 -41.44
C GLY A 103 59.95 -56.22 -41.59
N TYR A 104 59.22 -57.37 -41.54
CA TYR A 104 57.75 -57.33 -41.54
C TYR A 104 57.17 -56.58 -40.35
N LEU A 105 57.60 -56.86 -39.13
CA LEU A 105 57.20 -56.14 -37.94
C LEU A 105 57.59 -54.69 -37.97
N GLN A 106 58.77 -54.31 -38.53
CA GLN A 106 59.12 -52.90 -38.74
C GLN A 106 58.16 -52.17 -39.67
N GLY A 107 57.75 -52.83 -40.77
CA GLY A 107 56.71 -52.28 -41.68
C GLY A 107 55.40 -52.01 -40.95
N VAL A 108 54.93 -53.00 -40.23
CA VAL A 108 53.69 -52.86 -39.44
C VAL A 108 53.83 -51.74 -38.39
N ALA A 109 54.93 -51.68 -37.68
CA ALA A 109 55.12 -50.64 -36.65
C ALA A 109 55.28 -49.24 -37.24
N GLY A 110 55.78 -49.12 -38.47
CA GLY A 110 55.90 -47.82 -39.15
C GLY A 110 54.62 -47.21 -39.69
N GLU A 111 53.59 -47.98 -39.82
CA GLU A 111 52.29 -47.51 -40.30
C GLU A 111 51.42 -46.82 -39.22
N ASP A 112 51.76 -46.97 -37.93
CA ASP A 112 51.00 -46.42 -36.82
C ASP A 112 51.93 -45.64 -35.84
N ALA A 113 51.78 -44.34 -35.87
CA ALA A 113 52.56 -43.39 -35.04
C ALA A 113 52.30 -43.56 -33.52
N ASP A 114 51.18 -44.09 -33.12
CA ASP A 114 50.85 -44.32 -31.70
C ASP A 114 51.32 -45.67 -31.20
N LEU A 115 51.81 -46.54 -32.08
CA LEU A 115 52.41 -47.83 -31.72
C LEU A 115 53.81 -47.66 -31.14
N VAL A 116 53.90 -47.75 -29.82
CA VAL A 116 55.15 -47.51 -29.08
C VAL A 116 56.06 -48.73 -29.14
N ALA A 117 55.52 -49.92 -29.07
CA ALA A 117 56.23 -51.20 -29.15
C ALA A 117 55.39 -52.27 -29.78
N LEU A 118 56.04 -53.24 -30.46
CA LEU A 118 55.45 -54.44 -31.04
C LEU A 118 56.36 -55.61 -30.76
N ARG A 119 55.85 -56.71 -30.21
CA ARG A 119 56.62 -57.93 -29.98
C ARG A 119 55.75 -59.18 -30.28
N VAL A 120 56.36 -60.18 -30.74
CA VAL A 120 55.77 -61.50 -30.94
C VAL A 120 56.63 -62.55 -30.28
N LEU A 121 55.99 -63.26 -29.32
CA LEU A 121 56.72 -64.20 -28.47
C LEU A 121 56.06 -65.58 -28.62
N ASP A 122 56.89 -66.60 -28.48
CA ASP A 122 56.41 -67.97 -28.34
C ASP A 122 55.98 -68.28 -26.90
N ALA A 123 55.54 -69.46 -26.62
CA ALA A 123 55.08 -69.87 -25.29
C ALA A 123 56.22 -69.92 -24.23
N ALA A 124 57.45 -69.80 -24.60
CA ALA A 124 58.59 -69.64 -23.71
C ALA A 124 59.03 -68.18 -23.47
N GLY A 125 58.34 -67.24 -24.12
CA GLY A 125 58.62 -65.79 -24.01
C GLY A 125 59.81 -65.34 -24.91
N GLU A 126 60.23 -66.18 -25.88
CA GLU A 126 61.26 -65.86 -26.84
C GLU A 126 60.71 -65.33 -28.16
N GLY A 127 61.27 -64.30 -28.70
CA GLY A 127 60.87 -63.75 -30.00
C GLY A 127 61.35 -62.32 -30.26
N PRO A 128 61.07 -61.81 -31.47
CA PRO A 128 61.44 -60.48 -31.88
C PRO A 128 60.71 -59.39 -31.09
N ARG A 129 61.43 -58.38 -30.67
CA ARG A 129 60.95 -57.21 -29.96
C ARG A 129 61.30 -55.97 -30.74
N LEU A 130 60.34 -55.15 -31.05
CA LEU A 130 60.55 -53.84 -31.67
C LEU A 130 59.95 -52.78 -30.74
N ALA A 131 60.72 -51.73 -30.52
CA ALA A 131 60.31 -50.55 -29.78
C ALA A 131 60.88 -49.30 -30.43
N ALA A 132 60.16 -48.19 -30.31
CA ALA A 132 60.57 -46.86 -30.80
C ALA A 132 61.60 -46.20 -29.88
N GLY A 133 62.39 -46.97 -29.11
CA GLY A 133 63.40 -46.56 -28.13
C GLY A 133 63.47 -47.54 -26.96
N GLU A 134 64.21 -47.19 -25.89
CA GLU A 134 64.19 -47.96 -24.64
C GLU A 134 62.79 -47.85 -23.97
N LEU A 135 62.23 -48.98 -23.71
CA LEU A 135 60.93 -49.03 -23.03
C LEU A 135 61.10 -48.74 -21.53
N PRO A 136 60.30 -47.85 -20.95
CA PRO A 136 60.32 -47.69 -19.51
C PRO A 136 59.95 -48.99 -18.79
N ALA A 137 60.50 -49.21 -17.61
CA ALA A 137 60.29 -50.42 -16.82
C ALA A 137 58.77 -50.67 -16.50
N ALA A 138 57.97 -49.60 -16.44
CA ALA A 138 56.51 -49.71 -16.28
C ALA A 138 55.83 -50.29 -17.53
N ALA A 139 56.25 -49.90 -18.71
CA ALA A 139 55.76 -50.41 -20.00
C ALA A 139 56.16 -51.90 -20.21
N GLU A 140 57.39 -52.25 -19.89
CA GLU A 140 57.82 -53.65 -19.93
C GLU A 140 57.03 -54.55 -18.99
N ARG A 141 56.80 -54.12 -17.73
CA ARG A 141 55.97 -54.83 -16.76
C ARG A 141 54.52 -55.02 -17.22
N ALA A 142 53.92 -53.99 -17.85
CA ALA A 142 52.56 -54.10 -18.36
C ALA A 142 52.47 -55.09 -19.54
N LEU A 143 53.44 -55.06 -20.44
CA LEU A 143 53.50 -56.04 -21.52
C LEU A 143 53.72 -57.47 -20.98
N ASP A 144 54.68 -57.67 -20.06
CA ASP A 144 54.92 -58.98 -19.45
C ASP A 144 53.71 -59.49 -18.67
N ALA A 145 52.99 -58.63 -17.93
CA ALA A 145 51.79 -58.99 -17.25
C ALA A 145 50.67 -59.34 -18.23
N ALA A 146 50.57 -58.66 -19.36
CA ALA A 146 49.60 -58.97 -20.42
C ALA A 146 49.95 -60.27 -21.10
N TYR A 147 51.21 -60.53 -21.36
CA TYR A 147 51.67 -61.80 -21.89
C TYR A 147 51.34 -62.98 -20.99
N GLU A 148 51.70 -62.93 -19.74
CA GLU A 148 51.44 -63.98 -18.76
C GLU A 148 49.94 -64.29 -18.62
N ARG A 149 49.09 -63.27 -18.62
CA ARG A 149 47.64 -63.45 -18.57
C ARG A 149 47.08 -64.03 -19.86
N SER A 150 47.62 -63.65 -21.02
CA SER A 150 47.20 -64.16 -22.33
C SER A 150 47.48 -65.62 -22.53
N LEU A 151 48.53 -66.17 -21.92
CA LEU A 151 48.84 -67.62 -21.94
C LEU A 151 47.79 -68.47 -21.22
N ARG A 152 47.05 -67.88 -20.25
CA ARG A 152 46.04 -68.55 -19.45
C ARG A 152 44.61 -68.40 -20.01
N GLY A 153 44.43 -67.45 -20.93
CA GLY A 153 43.13 -67.06 -21.49
C GLY A 153 43.00 -67.36 -22.98
N ARG A 154 41.75 -67.32 -23.51
CA ARG A 154 41.52 -67.41 -24.95
C ARG A 154 41.20 -66.09 -25.63
N GLY A 155 41.10 -64.97 -24.88
CA GLY A 155 40.78 -63.64 -25.40
C GLY A 155 41.98 -62.73 -25.34
N ALA A 156 41.89 -61.59 -25.99
CA ALA A 156 42.83 -60.52 -25.85
C ALA A 156 42.90 -60.02 -24.40
N VAL A 157 44.07 -59.70 -23.94
CA VAL A 157 44.32 -59.17 -22.60
C VAL A 157 44.81 -57.73 -22.75
N TYR A 158 44.29 -56.85 -21.88
CA TYR A 158 44.65 -55.47 -21.85
C TYR A 158 45.23 -55.12 -20.47
N ASP A 159 46.30 -54.33 -20.49
CA ASP A 159 46.90 -53.76 -19.30
C ASP A 159 47.31 -52.32 -19.57
N LEU A 160 47.54 -51.52 -18.52
CA LEU A 160 47.90 -50.09 -18.66
C LEU A 160 49.34 -49.83 -18.21
N ALA A 161 50.09 -49.15 -19.05
CA ALA A 161 51.43 -48.64 -18.75
C ALA A 161 51.36 -47.13 -18.62
N VAL A 162 51.77 -46.61 -17.49
CA VAL A 162 51.97 -45.16 -17.31
C VAL A 162 53.41 -44.84 -17.72
N LEU A 163 53.55 -44.08 -18.79
CA LEU A 163 54.83 -43.67 -19.31
C LEU A 163 55.47 -42.59 -18.40
N PRO A 164 56.83 -42.53 -18.31
CA PRO A 164 57.49 -41.48 -17.53
C PRO A 164 57.16 -40.09 -18.02
N GLY A 165 57.07 -39.13 -17.08
CA GLY A 165 56.83 -37.74 -17.40
C GLY A 165 55.35 -37.32 -17.21
N GLY A 166 54.47 -38.23 -16.74
CA GLY A 166 53.06 -37.88 -16.45
C GLY A 166 52.18 -37.68 -17.68
N GLY A 167 52.65 -38.09 -18.85
CA GLY A 167 51.96 -37.98 -20.13
C GLY A 167 50.80 -38.97 -20.29
N VAL A 168 50.29 -39.07 -21.50
CA VAL A 168 49.20 -39.96 -21.87
C VAL A 168 49.61 -41.42 -21.63
N PRO A 169 48.78 -42.25 -20.99
CA PRO A 169 49.11 -43.64 -20.74
C PRO A 169 49.09 -44.45 -22.05
N ALA A 170 49.80 -45.55 -22.06
CA ALA A 170 49.80 -46.51 -23.15
C ALA A 170 49.12 -47.82 -22.71
N ALA A 171 48.34 -48.39 -23.58
CA ALA A 171 47.72 -49.70 -23.35
C ALA A 171 48.65 -50.82 -23.88
N ALA A 172 48.95 -51.78 -23.03
CA ALA A 172 49.55 -53.02 -23.43
C ALA A 172 48.44 -54.00 -23.87
N VAL A 173 48.45 -54.41 -25.11
CA VAL A 173 47.48 -55.31 -25.70
C VAL A 173 48.17 -56.61 -26.08
N ALA A 174 47.76 -57.73 -25.52
CA ALA A 174 48.30 -59.03 -25.82
C ALA A 174 47.19 -59.93 -26.44
N VAL A 175 47.50 -60.51 -27.58
CA VAL A 175 46.57 -61.39 -28.32
C VAL A 175 47.18 -62.77 -28.46
N PRO A 176 46.62 -63.75 -27.80
CA PRO A 176 47.07 -65.13 -27.97
C PRO A 176 46.62 -65.69 -29.33
N VAL A 177 47.56 -66.39 -30.02
CA VAL A 177 47.34 -67.04 -31.33
C VAL A 177 47.36 -68.50 -31.18
N PHE A 178 46.26 -69.11 -31.61
CA PHE A 178 46.02 -70.59 -31.48
C PHE A 178 46.13 -71.29 -32.84
N ARG A 179 46.67 -72.48 -32.87
CA ARG A 179 46.63 -73.32 -34.05
C ARG A 179 45.36 -74.12 -34.08
N ASP A 180 44.98 -74.64 -32.92
CA ASP A 180 43.83 -75.52 -32.72
C ASP A 180 43.18 -75.26 -31.34
N ALA A 181 42.42 -76.16 -30.80
CA ALA A 181 41.81 -76.01 -29.46
C ALA A 181 42.83 -76.13 -28.29
N GLY A 182 44.15 -76.24 -28.57
CA GLY A 182 45.20 -76.32 -27.57
C GLY A 182 45.60 -74.98 -26.92
N PRO A 183 46.75 -74.94 -26.22
CA PRO A 183 47.31 -73.67 -25.67
C PRO A 183 47.73 -72.72 -26.78
N PRO A 184 47.88 -71.44 -26.53
CA PRO A 184 48.36 -70.47 -27.50
C PRO A 184 49.80 -70.88 -27.98
N VAL A 185 50.03 -70.75 -29.28
CA VAL A 185 51.29 -71.03 -29.92
C VAL A 185 52.22 -69.83 -29.95
N LEU A 186 51.63 -68.70 -30.18
CA LEU A 186 52.27 -67.35 -30.15
C LEU A 186 51.45 -66.37 -29.37
N VAL A 187 52.07 -65.34 -28.87
CA VAL A 187 51.37 -64.15 -28.33
C VAL A 187 51.92 -62.93 -29.07
N ALA A 188 51.07 -62.23 -29.76
CA ALA A 188 51.39 -60.94 -30.37
C ALA A 188 50.95 -59.82 -29.41
N GLU A 189 51.89 -58.90 -29.16
CA GLU A 189 51.69 -57.84 -28.20
C GLU A 189 52.04 -56.48 -28.78
N ALA A 190 51.36 -55.47 -28.38
CA ALA A 190 51.62 -54.07 -28.70
C ALA A 190 51.44 -53.18 -27.48
N LEU A 191 52.29 -52.18 -27.45
CA LEU A 191 52.09 -51.04 -26.57
C LEU A 191 51.60 -49.84 -27.42
N VAL A 192 50.38 -49.41 -27.22
CA VAL A 192 49.75 -48.35 -28.00
C VAL A 192 49.39 -47.15 -27.13
N ARG A 193 49.75 -45.95 -27.56
CA ARG A 193 49.43 -44.71 -26.85
C ARG A 193 47.95 -44.43 -26.93
N LEU A 194 47.34 -44.02 -25.80
CA LEU A 194 45.93 -43.66 -25.72
C LEU A 194 45.75 -42.15 -25.95
N ALA A 195 46.16 -41.63 -27.14
CA ALA A 195 46.20 -40.20 -27.48
C ALA A 195 44.85 -39.51 -27.33
N ALA A 196 43.74 -40.23 -27.43
CA ALA A 196 42.38 -39.71 -27.18
C ALA A 196 42.24 -38.98 -25.85
N LEU A 197 42.97 -39.41 -24.82
CA LEU A 197 42.90 -38.77 -23.49
C LEU A 197 43.47 -37.36 -23.44
N ASP A 198 44.21 -36.91 -24.47
CA ASP A 198 44.69 -35.53 -24.61
C ASP A 198 43.67 -34.57 -25.20
N THR A 199 42.65 -35.08 -25.87
CA THR A 199 41.68 -34.23 -26.60
C THR A 199 40.76 -33.43 -25.67
N VAL A 200 40.41 -33.95 -24.50
CA VAL A 200 39.53 -33.27 -23.55
C VAL A 200 40.27 -32.27 -22.66
N PHE A 201 41.47 -32.67 -22.21
CA PHE A 201 42.35 -31.80 -21.43
C PHE A 201 43.77 -31.89 -22.02
N PRO A 202 44.14 -31.00 -22.96
CA PRO A 202 45.44 -31.01 -23.57
C PRO A 202 46.59 -30.95 -22.54
N GLU A 203 47.73 -31.55 -22.88
CA GLU A 203 48.91 -31.54 -22.02
C GLU A 203 49.38 -30.09 -21.77
N GLY A 204 49.52 -29.70 -20.49
CA GLY A 204 49.87 -28.34 -20.10
C GLY A 204 48.69 -27.39 -19.93
N ALA A 205 47.44 -27.76 -20.23
CA ALA A 205 46.25 -26.97 -19.93
C ALA A 205 45.98 -26.93 -18.42
N ALA A 206 45.73 -25.73 -17.88
CA ALA A 206 45.36 -25.56 -16.48
C ALA A 206 43.94 -26.12 -16.24
N MET A 207 43.86 -27.19 -15.49
CA MET A 207 42.56 -27.78 -15.12
C MET A 207 41.91 -26.95 -14.03
N PRO A 208 40.58 -26.69 -14.14
CA PRO A 208 39.84 -26.07 -13.04
C PRO A 208 40.01 -26.89 -11.75
N PRO A 209 40.15 -26.25 -10.57
CA PRO A 209 40.24 -26.99 -9.32
C PRO A 209 39.04 -27.93 -9.12
N GLY A 210 39.33 -29.25 -9.00
CA GLY A 210 38.32 -30.27 -8.89
C GLY A 210 37.86 -30.91 -10.22
N ALA A 211 38.35 -30.42 -11.37
CA ALA A 211 38.15 -31.11 -12.65
C ALA A 211 39.15 -32.27 -12.77
N GLY A 212 38.81 -33.31 -13.49
CA GLY A 212 39.67 -34.45 -13.69
C GLY A 212 39.17 -35.42 -14.76
N LEU A 213 40.18 -36.10 -15.34
CA LEU A 213 40.00 -37.23 -16.25
C LEU A 213 40.65 -38.46 -15.61
N PHE A 214 39.94 -39.55 -15.51
CA PHE A 214 40.39 -40.78 -14.89
C PHE A 214 40.10 -42.00 -15.77
N LEU A 215 40.90 -42.98 -15.64
CA LEU A 215 40.65 -44.31 -16.20
C LEU A 215 40.49 -45.32 -15.05
N LEU A 216 39.31 -45.91 -14.96
CA LEU A 216 38.98 -46.94 -13.98
C LEU A 216 39.23 -48.31 -14.60
N GLY A 217 39.81 -49.20 -13.83
CA GLY A 217 39.84 -50.63 -14.16
C GLY A 217 38.52 -51.33 -13.87
N GLY A 218 38.37 -52.57 -14.33
CA GLY A 218 37.16 -53.37 -14.13
C GLY A 218 36.86 -53.71 -12.68
N ALA A 219 37.83 -53.62 -11.79
CA ALA A 219 37.62 -53.74 -10.33
C ALA A 219 37.32 -52.38 -9.64
N GLY A 220 37.21 -51.28 -10.42
CA GLY A 220 36.94 -49.95 -9.91
C GLY A 220 38.17 -49.21 -9.35
N GLU A 221 39.37 -49.78 -9.54
CA GLU A 221 40.63 -49.13 -9.21
C GLU A 221 40.95 -48.05 -10.24
N ILE A 222 41.72 -47.04 -9.83
CA ILE A 222 42.18 -45.98 -10.72
C ILE A 222 43.47 -46.45 -11.41
N LEU A 223 43.38 -46.71 -12.67
CA LEU A 223 44.52 -47.09 -13.50
C LEU A 223 45.39 -45.89 -13.89
N TRP A 224 44.76 -44.78 -14.15
CA TRP A 224 45.41 -43.54 -14.51
C TRP A 224 44.55 -42.34 -14.15
N SER A 225 45.18 -41.21 -13.90
CA SER A 225 44.46 -39.96 -13.65
C SER A 225 45.22 -38.76 -14.15
N ARG A 226 44.48 -37.81 -14.71
CA ARG A 226 44.89 -36.43 -14.92
C ARG A 226 43.90 -35.56 -14.14
N SER A 227 44.33 -35.02 -13.01
CA SER A 227 43.47 -34.25 -12.11
C SER A 227 44.23 -33.10 -11.46
N ALA A 228 43.49 -32.11 -10.98
CA ALA A 228 44.03 -30.95 -10.28
C ALA A 228 44.55 -31.24 -8.86
N GLY A 229 44.53 -32.51 -8.41
CA GLY A 229 45.10 -32.93 -7.12
C GLY A 229 44.89 -34.42 -6.81
N PRO A 230 45.81 -35.04 -6.01
CA PRO A 230 45.77 -36.47 -5.68
C PRO A 230 44.55 -36.87 -4.81
N GLU A 231 43.98 -35.93 -4.08
CA GLU A 231 42.80 -36.19 -3.23
C GLU A 231 41.55 -36.57 -4.04
N LEU A 232 41.44 -36.05 -5.27
CA LEU A 232 40.35 -36.35 -6.16
C LEU A 232 40.32 -37.80 -6.62
N ALA A 233 41.50 -38.39 -6.91
CA ALA A 233 41.63 -39.79 -7.28
C ALA A 233 41.15 -40.71 -6.14
N ARG A 234 41.57 -40.40 -4.90
CA ARG A 234 41.14 -41.15 -3.71
C ARG A 234 39.62 -41.03 -3.49
N ALA A 235 39.10 -39.82 -3.56
CA ALA A 235 37.67 -39.57 -3.36
C ALA A 235 36.81 -40.25 -4.43
N LEU A 236 37.29 -40.32 -5.68
CA LEU A 236 36.58 -41.07 -6.73
C LEU A 236 36.61 -42.60 -6.46
N ALA A 237 37.75 -43.15 -6.07
CA ALA A 237 37.90 -44.60 -5.78
C ALA A 237 36.99 -45.02 -4.61
N GLU A 238 36.80 -44.16 -3.64
CA GLU A 238 35.91 -44.40 -2.47
C GLU A 238 34.44 -44.04 -2.75
N SER A 239 34.11 -43.49 -3.93
CA SER A 239 32.78 -43.02 -4.26
C SER A 239 31.85 -44.16 -4.62
N GLN A 240 30.54 -43.90 -4.48
CA GLN A 240 29.49 -44.82 -4.93
C GLN A 240 29.60 -45.12 -6.44
N VAL A 241 30.06 -44.12 -7.22
CA VAL A 241 30.20 -44.24 -8.67
C VAL A 241 31.23 -45.32 -9.07
N ALA A 242 32.36 -45.38 -8.39
CA ALA A 242 33.36 -46.44 -8.63
C ALA A 242 32.83 -47.81 -8.18
N THR A 243 32.06 -47.86 -7.09
CA THR A 243 31.39 -49.07 -6.60
C THR A 243 30.35 -49.59 -7.58
N ASP A 244 29.49 -48.69 -8.10
CA ASP A 244 28.44 -49.01 -9.06
C ASP A 244 29.07 -49.48 -10.41
N PHE A 245 30.14 -48.82 -10.85
CA PHE A 245 30.86 -49.26 -12.07
C PHE A 245 31.46 -50.64 -11.92
N ARG A 246 32.04 -50.97 -10.76
CA ARG A 246 32.55 -52.29 -10.45
C ARG A 246 31.45 -53.38 -10.54
N ALA A 247 30.27 -53.05 -10.04
CA ALA A 247 29.15 -53.99 -10.06
C ALA A 247 28.58 -54.19 -11.48
N HIS A 248 28.48 -53.06 -12.21
CA HIS A 248 27.93 -53.03 -13.56
C HIS A 248 28.70 -52.00 -14.41
N PRO A 249 29.60 -52.42 -15.30
CA PRO A 249 30.38 -51.52 -16.14
C PRO A 249 29.52 -50.93 -17.26
N LEU A 250 28.64 -50.01 -16.86
CA LEU A 250 27.73 -49.27 -17.73
C LEU A 250 28.07 -47.79 -17.67
N SER A 251 27.48 -47.00 -18.57
CA SER A 251 27.52 -45.57 -18.50
C SER A 251 26.79 -45.06 -17.25
N LEU A 252 27.49 -44.37 -16.38
CA LEU A 252 26.98 -43.87 -15.10
C LEU A 252 27.12 -42.36 -15.00
N SER A 253 26.09 -41.72 -14.42
CA SER A 253 26.10 -40.28 -14.05
C SER A 253 25.89 -40.16 -12.56
N GLY A 254 26.72 -39.45 -11.87
CA GLY A 254 26.64 -39.30 -10.43
C GLY A 254 27.23 -37.99 -9.89
N GLN A 255 27.10 -37.84 -8.58
CA GLN A 255 27.74 -36.75 -7.82
C GLN A 255 28.36 -37.33 -6.57
N TYR A 256 29.52 -36.85 -6.18
CA TYR A 256 30.15 -37.18 -4.91
C TYR A 256 30.86 -36.00 -4.29
N GLY A 257 31.12 -36.05 -3.00
CA GLY A 257 31.90 -35.01 -2.30
C GLY A 257 33.39 -35.30 -2.33
N ALA A 258 34.17 -34.38 -2.81
CA ALA A 258 35.62 -34.47 -2.80
C ALA A 258 36.28 -33.31 -2.05
N GLY A 259 37.35 -33.56 -1.32
CA GLY A 259 38.21 -32.52 -0.77
C GLY A 259 39.02 -31.89 -1.88
N VAL A 260 38.92 -30.59 -2.09
CA VAL A 260 39.68 -29.84 -3.08
C VAL A 260 40.26 -28.59 -2.41
N GLY A 261 41.55 -28.56 -2.21
CA GLY A 261 42.23 -27.43 -1.56
C GLY A 261 41.75 -27.16 -0.13
N GLY A 262 41.42 -28.22 0.63
CA GLY A 262 40.93 -28.13 2.02
C GLY A 262 39.42 -27.90 2.16
N GLU A 263 38.72 -27.67 1.08
CA GLU A 263 37.27 -27.50 1.07
C GLU A 263 36.56 -28.74 0.50
N ARG A 264 35.45 -29.14 1.12
CA ARG A 264 34.61 -30.21 0.60
C ARG A 264 33.72 -29.66 -0.52
N ARG A 265 33.99 -30.06 -1.77
CA ARG A 265 33.23 -29.64 -2.95
C ARG A 265 32.45 -30.81 -3.55
N THR A 266 31.25 -30.53 -4.02
CA THR A 266 30.50 -31.52 -4.79
C THR A 266 30.99 -31.53 -6.22
N VAL A 267 31.27 -32.72 -6.74
CA VAL A 267 31.80 -32.96 -8.09
C VAL A 267 30.73 -33.72 -8.88
N LEU A 268 30.45 -33.26 -10.09
CA LEU A 268 29.64 -33.95 -11.08
C LEU A 268 30.56 -34.90 -11.86
N VAL A 269 30.16 -36.16 -12.01
CA VAL A 269 30.93 -37.20 -12.63
C VAL A 269 30.13 -37.96 -13.68
N GLN A 270 30.79 -38.29 -14.79
CA GLN A 270 30.29 -39.14 -15.85
C GLN A 270 31.27 -40.25 -16.11
N VAL A 271 30.80 -41.49 -16.22
CA VAL A 271 31.57 -42.65 -16.54
C VAL A 271 31.06 -43.28 -17.84
N ALA A 272 31.95 -43.59 -18.76
CA ALA A 272 31.64 -44.34 -19.97
C ALA A 272 32.52 -45.61 -20.10
N PRO A 273 31.97 -46.80 -20.31
CA PRO A 273 32.71 -48.05 -20.36
C PRO A 273 33.49 -48.19 -21.67
N VAL A 274 34.77 -48.54 -21.60
CA VAL A 274 35.64 -48.96 -22.72
C VAL A 274 35.43 -50.45 -22.88
N GLN A 275 34.55 -50.84 -23.78
CA GLN A 275 34.08 -52.22 -23.89
C GLN A 275 35.17 -53.23 -24.18
N ALA A 276 36.16 -52.83 -25.01
CA ALA A 276 37.26 -53.72 -25.39
C ALA A 276 38.07 -54.23 -24.19
N ALA A 277 38.33 -53.36 -23.21
CA ALA A 277 39.23 -53.64 -22.08
C ALA A 277 38.47 -53.83 -20.74
N GLY A 278 37.15 -53.55 -20.68
CA GLY A 278 36.41 -53.50 -19.43
C GLY A 278 36.77 -52.33 -18.52
N TRP A 279 37.39 -51.28 -19.08
CA TRP A 279 37.75 -50.08 -18.36
C TRP A 279 36.64 -49.06 -18.38
N GLY A 280 36.71 -47.99 -17.53
CA GLY A 280 35.82 -46.87 -17.50
C GLY A 280 36.54 -45.56 -17.68
N VAL A 281 36.16 -44.75 -18.67
CA VAL A 281 36.59 -43.37 -18.80
C VAL A 281 35.71 -42.50 -17.92
N VAL A 282 36.33 -41.78 -16.99
CA VAL A 282 35.62 -40.88 -16.06
C VAL A 282 36.02 -39.45 -16.38
N VAL A 283 34.99 -38.62 -16.67
CA VAL A 283 35.14 -37.15 -16.78
C VAL A 283 34.37 -36.54 -15.62
N GLN A 284 35.05 -35.68 -14.87
CA GLN A 284 34.44 -35.01 -13.73
C GLN A 284 34.75 -33.51 -13.71
N GLN A 285 33.84 -32.76 -13.09
CA GLN A 285 33.94 -31.31 -12.95
C GLN A 285 33.27 -30.85 -11.64
N PRO A 286 33.85 -29.85 -10.91
CA PRO A 286 33.18 -29.29 -9.74
C PRO A 286 31.85 -28.68 -10.10
N LEU A 287 30.85 -28.93 -9.26
CA LEU A 287 29.52 -28.38 -9.44
C LEU A 287 29.53 -26.84 -9.50
N ALA A 288 30.37 -26.20 -8.67
CA ALA A 288 30.51 -24.75 -8.66
C ALA A 288 31.12 -24.19 -9.98
N ALA A 289 31.99 -24.93 -10.64
CA ALA A 289 32.56 -24.53 -11.93
C ALA A 289 31.51 -24.68 -13.04
N ALA A 290 30.79 -25.80 -13.03
CA ALA A 290 29.69 -26.05 -13.95
C ALA A 290 28.57 -24.98 -13.86
N PHE A 291 28.25 -24.51 -12.63
CA PHE A 291 27.17 -23.56 -12.39
C PHE A 291 27.61 -22.11 -12.16
N GLY A 292 28.85 -21.76 -12.26
CA GLY A 292 29.33 -20.37 -12.08
C GLY A 292 28.70 -19.36 -13.05
N ALA A 293 28.24 -19.79 -14.22
CA ALA A 293 27.45 -18.96 -15.15
C ALA A 293 26.04 -18.71 -14.62
N VAL A 294 25.44 -19.72 -13.98
CA VAL A 294 24.11 -19.62 -13.36
C VAL A 294 24.14 -18.63 -12.20
N ASP A 295 25.15 -18.70 -11.34
CA ASP A 295 25.28 -17.82 -10.18
C ASP A 295 25.42 -16.35 -10.62
N ARG A 296 26.23 -16.09 -11.66
CA ARG A 296 26.32 -14.74 -12.25
C ARG A 296 24.98 -14.26 -12.81
N MET A 297 24.23 -15.13 -13.48
CA MET A 297 22.90 -14.82 -14.01
C MET A 297 21.92 -14.54 -12.87
N VAL A 298 21.93 -15.33 -11.80
CA VAL A 298 21.09 -15.10 -10.61
C VAL A 298 21.38 -13.74 -10.00
N VAL A 299 22.65 -13.42 -9.77
CA VAL A 299 23.07 -12.12 -9.22
C VAL A 299 22.64 -10.96 -10.13
N SER A 300 22.86 -11.06 -11.44
CA SER A 300 22.46 -10.01 -12.39
C SER A 300 20.93 -9.84 -12.46
N THR A 301 20.18 -10.93 -12.42
CA THR A 301 18.69 -10.89 -12.40
C THR A 301 18.17 -10.26 -11.12
N LEU A 302 18.73 -10.62 -9.97
CA LEU A 302 18.37 -10.02 -8.69
C LEU A 302 18.73 -8.54 -8.63
N ALA A 303 19.91 -8.15 -9.11
CA ALA A 303 20.35 -6.76 -9.17
C ALA A 303 19.41 -5.93 -10.08
N SER A 304 19.08 -6.43 -11.26
CA SER A 304 18.16 -5.78 -12.18
C SER A 304 16.75 -5.64 -11.59
N SER A 305 16.26 -6.68 -10.91
CA SER A 305 14.98 -6.66 -10.23
C SER A 305 14.95 -5.61 -9.11
N LEU A 306 16.03 -5.49 -8.33
CA LEU A 306 16.15 -4.49 -7.27
C LEU A 306 16.12 -3.06 -7.83
N VAL A 307 16.84 -2.82 -8.93
CA VAL A 307 16.83 -1.52 -9.62
C VAL A 307 15.43 -1.17 -10.10
N LEU A 308 14.72 -2.11 -10.72
CA LEU A 308 13.34 -1.90 -11.20
C LEU A 308 12.37 -1.61 -10.05
N ILE A 309 12.49 -2.33 -8.93
CA ILE A 309 11.69 -2.09 -7.72
C ILE A 309 11.97 -0.70 -7.16
N ALA A 310 13.24 -0.32 -7.04
CA ALA A 310 13.62 1.01 -6.57
C ALA A 310 13.06 2.12 -7.47
N LEU A 311 13.11 1.94 -8.79
CA LEU A 311 12.56 2.85 -9.78
C LEU A 311 11.04 2.95 -9.65
N ALA A 312 10.33 1.83 -9.50
CA ALA A 312 8.89 1.80 -9.29
C ALA A 312 8.47 2.55 -8.01
N LEU A 313 9.19 2.33 -6.91
CA LEU A 313 8.96 3.04 -5.65
C LEU A 313 9.24 4.54 -5.76
N PHE A 314 10.29 4.91 -6.50
CA PHE A 314 10.60 6.30 -6.79
C PHE A 314 9.45 6.98 -7.57
N PHE A 315 8.98 6.37 -8.65
CA PHE A 315 7.86 6.91 -9.42
C PHE A 315 6.56 6.96 -8.60
N ALA A 316 6.29 5.95 -7.77
CA ALA A 316 5.16 5.95 -6.85
C ALA A 316 5.23 7.12 -5.86
N ALA A 317 6.41 7.39 -5.29
CA ALA A 317 6.62 8.50 -4.38
C ALA A 317 6.46 9.87 -5.08
N VAL A 318 6.97 10.01 -6.30
CA VAL A 318 6.79 11.21 -7.14
C VAL A 318 5.31 11.42 -7.45
N PHE A 319 4.61 10.39 -7.89
CA PHE A 319 3.17 10.45 -8.18
C PHE A 319 2.34 10.81 -6.94
N ALA A 320 2.66 10.19 -5.79
CA ALA A 320 1.98 10.50 -4.54
C ALA A 320 2.16 11.97 -4.12
N ARG A 321 3.32 12.56 -4.38
CA ARG A 321 3.59 13.98 -4.09
C ARG A 321 2.96 14.93 -5.11
N ARG A 322 3.03 14.59 -6.40
CA ARG A 322 2.58 15.46 -7.50
C ARG A 322 1.07 15.42 -7.76
N VAL A 323 0.42 14.32 -7.44
CA VAL A 323 -0.99 14.09 -7.77
C VAL A 323 -1.83 13.84 -6.52
N SER A 324 -1.49 12.79 -5.74
CA SER A 324 -2.38 12.36 -4.65
C SER A 324 -2.50 13.37 -3.51
N ARG A 325 -1.41 14.05 -3.13
CA ARG A 325 -1.45 15.06 -2.06
C ARG A 325 -2.26 16.31 -2.41
N PRO A 326 -2.06 16.92 -3.60
CA PRO A 326 -2.89 18.02 -4.06
C PRO A 326 -4.38 17.71 -4.07
N ILE A 327 -4.76 16.58 -4.66
CA ILE A 327 -6.17 16.14 -4.70
C ILE A 327 -6.76 15.98 -3.29
N LYS A 328 -5.99 15.40 -2.36
CA LYS A 328 -6.43 15.26 -0.97
C LYS A 328 -6.66 16.61 -0.30
N ARG A 329 -5.77 17.59 -0.49
CA ARG A 329 -5.93 18.95 0.03
C ARG A 329 -7.17 19.63 -0.54
N LEU A 330 -7.39 19.54 -1.86
CA LEU A 330 -8.60 20.06 -2.49
C LEU A 330 -9.88 19.47 -1.87
N ALA A 331 -9.88 18.14 -1.65
CA ALA A 331 -11.01 17.45 -1.02
C ALA A 331 -11.24 17.89 0.44
N GLU A 332 -10.18 18.06 1.23
CA GLU A 332 -10.23 18.53 2.62
C GLU A 332 -10.78 19.95 2.71
N THR A 333 -10.23 20.88 1.92
CA THR A 333 -10.72 22.28 1.89
C THR A 333 -12.15 22.37 1.36
N SER A 334 -12.53 21.53 0.38
CA SER A 334 -13.92 21.44 -0.08
C SER A 334 -14.87 21.01 1.04
N HIS A 335 -14.43 20.09 1.89
CA HIS A 335 -15.22 19.63 3.04
C HIS A 335 -15.36 20.71 4.12
N GLU A 336 -14.31 21.51 4.36
CA GLU A 336 -14.33 22.66 5.26
C GLU A 336 -15.32 23.73 4.78
N ILE A 337 -15.33 24.03 3.46
CA ILE A 337 -16.29 24.96 2.86
C ILE A 337 -17.72 24.43 3.02
N ALA A 338 -17.96 23.13 2.80
CA ALA A 338 -19.27 22.51 3.01
C ALA A 338 -19.71 22.55 4.49
N GLY A 339 -18.77 22.60 5.42
CA GLY A 339 -19.00 22.77 6.86
C GLY A 339 -19.20 24.23 7.30
N GLY A 340 -19.19 25.20 6.35
CA GLY A 340 -19.43 26.61 6.64
C GLY A 340 -18.16 27.46 6.81
N SER A 341 -16.98 26.89 6.61
CA SER A 341 -15.70 27.63 6.65
C SER A 341 -15.32 28.11 5.26
N TYR A 342 -15.77 29.30 4.88
CA TYR A 342 -15.58 29.87 3.56
C TYR A 342 -14.23 30.62 3.43
N GLY A 343 -13.67 30.65 2.20
CA GLY A 343 -12.45 31.40 1.88
C GLY A 343 -11.15 30.65 2.13
N GLY A 344 -11.22 29.35 2.42
CA GLY A 344 -10.05 28.46 2.48
C GLY A 344 -9.33 28.43 1.13
N ARG A 345 -7.98 28.43 1.15
CA ARG A 345 -7.13 28.39 -0.04
C ARG A 345 -6.29 27.12 -0.07
N VAL A 346 -6.17 26.55 -1.25
CA VAL A 346 -5.28 25.41 -1.52
C VAL A 346 -4.03 25.93 -2.21
N GLU A 347 -2.90 25.89 -1.48
CA GLU A 347 -1.59 26.18 -2.06
C GLU A 347 -0.95 24.88 -2.54
N LEU A 348 -0.59 24.83 -3.82
CA LEU A 348 0.12 23.72 -4.42
C LEU A 348 1.60 24.06 -4.53
N SER A 349 2.45 23.10 -4.13
CA SER A 349 3.91 23.22 -4.37
C SER A 349 4.21 23.10 -5.85
N GLY A 350 5.32 23.71 -6.34
CA GLY A 350 5.74 23.72 -7.74
C GLY A 350 6.00 22.36 -8.40
N LEU A 351 5.71 21.26 -7.69
CA LEU A 351 5.77 19.88 -8.20
C LEU A 351 4.42 19.34 -8.71
N ALA A 352 3.33 20.11 -8.57
CA ALA A 352 2.02 19.71 -9.09
C ALA A 352 1.99 19.83 -10.63
N THR A 353 1.10 19.06 -11.29
CA THR A 353 0.89 19.19 -12.74
C THR A 353 0.13 20.47 -13.05
N GLY A 354 0.28 20.99 -14.29
CA GLY A 354 -0.37 22.24 -14.72
C GLY A 354 -1.89 22.19 -14.55
N GLU A 355 -2.51 21.05 -14.83
CA GLU A 355 -3.96 20.85 -14.68
C GLU A 355 -4.43 20.95 -13.23
N LEU A 356 -3.63 20.45 -12.30
CA LEU A 356 -3.94 20.54 -10.87
C LEU A 356 -3.72 21.95 -10.32
N VAL A 357 -2.74 22.68 -10.85
CA VAL A 357 -2.53 24.10 -10.53
C VAL A 357 -3.73 24.91 -11.00
N GLY A 358 -4.14 24.74 -12.28
CA GLY A 358 -5.34 25.41 -12.80
C GLY A 358 -6.61 25.07 -12.00
N LEU A 359 -6.80 23.81 -11.65
CA LEU A 359 -7.94 23.39 -10.83
C LEU A 359 -7.90 24.05 -9.43
N ALA A 360 -6.73 24.17 -8.81
CA ALA A 360 -6.59 24.82 -7.51
C ALA A 360 -6.84 26.34 -7.58
N GLU A 361 -6.41 27.00 -8.67
CA GLU A 361 -6.68 28.41 -8.92
C GLU A 361 -8.18 28.67 -9.10
N ASP A 362 -8.86 27.85 -9.92
CA ASP A 362 -10.31 27.94 -10.10
C ASP A 362 -11.07 27.67 -8.79
N PHE A 363 -10.63 26.68 -8.04
CA PHE A 363 -11.19 26.38 -6.72
C PHE A 363 -11.02 27.52 -5.74
N ASN A 364 -9.81 28.12 -5.68
CA ASN A 364 -9.52 29.26 -4.80
C ASN A 364 -10.35 30.50 -5.17
N ARG A 365 -10.54 30.75 -6.49
CA ARG A 365 -11.42 31.82 -6.97
C ARG A 365 -12.86 31.58 -6.53
N MET A 366 -13.41 30.40 -6.76
CA MET A 366 -14.77 30.02 -6.34
C MET A 366 -14.96 30.15 -4.83
N SER A 367 -13.99 29.66 -4.04
CA SER A 367 -14.01 29.76 -2.57
C SER A 367 -14.01 31.22 -2.10
N GLY A 368 -13.20 32.07 -2.73
CA GLY A 368 -13.16 33.50 -2.47
C GLY A 368 -14.47 34.21 -2.79
N GLU A 369 -15.05 33.93 -3.96
CA GLU A 369 -16.34 34.49 -4.39
C GLU A 369 -17.47 34.05 -3.44
N MET A 370 -17.47 32.79 -3.01
CA MET A 370 -18.47 32.29 -2.05
C MET A 370 -18.36 33.01 -0.69
N ALA A 371 -17.13 33.20 -0.17
CA ALA A 371 -16.90 33.94 1.05
C ALA A 371 -17.38 35.39 0.94
N ASP A 372 -17.17 36.04 -0.21
CA ASP A 372 -17.67 37.40 -0.47
C ASP A 372 -19.19 37.46 -0.53
N HIS A 373 -19.82 36.47 -1.17
CA HIS A 373 -21.27 36.38 -1.21
C HIS A 373 -21.89 36.22 0.19
N VAL A 374 -21.33 35.33 1.01
CA VAL A 374 -21.80 35.14 2.39
C VAL A 374 -21.66 36.44 3.18
N ARG A 375 -20.51 37.12 3.12
CA ARG A 375 -20.30 38.40 3.78
C ARG A 375 -21.28 39.49 3.31
N ARG A 376 -21.59 39.54 2.02
CA ARG A 376 -22.60 40.49 1.47
C ARG A 376 -23.99 40.20 2.01
N LEU A 377 -24.38 38.93 2.05
CA LEU A 377 -25.69 38.50 2.60
C LEU A 377 -25.82 38.86 4.09
N GLU A 378 -24.78 38.59 4.88
CA GLU A 378 -24.77 38.96 6.31
C GLU A 378 -24.84 40.45 6.52
N ARG A 379 -24.13 41.26 5.71
CA ARG A 379 -24.23 42.73 5.77
C ARG A 379 -25.61 43.22 5.37
N ALA A 380 -26.17 42.68 4.29
CA ALA A 380 -27.51 43.02 3.84
C ALA A 380 -28.58 42.68 4.90
N ALA A 381 -28.47 41.52 5.53
CA ALA A 381 -29.37 41.08 6.59
C ALA A 381 -29.29 42.00 7.82
N ARG A 382 -28.07 42.41 8.24
CA ARG A 382 -27.86 43.40 9.33
C ARG A 382 -28.48 44.75 8.98
N LEU A 383 -28.13 45.27 7.81
CA LEU A 383 -28.67 46.57 7.35
C LEU A 383 -30.19 46.53 7.26
N ASN A 384 -30.78 45.49 6.74
CA ASN A 384 -32.22 45.34 6.66
C ASN A 384 -32.88 45.32 8.04
N ARG A 385 -32.26 44.66 9.02
CA ARG A 385 -32.72 44.66 10.42
C ARG A 385 -32.63 46.07 11.05
N GLU A 386 -31.52 46.76 10.82
CA GLU A 386 -31.34 48.15 11.32
C GLU A 386 -32.37 49.12 10.70
N LEU A 387 -32.59 49.03 9.37
CA LEU A 387 -33.58 49.82 8.67
C LEU A 387 -34.98 49.52 9.19
N PHE A 388 -35.35 48.25 9.39
CA PHE A 388 -36.64 47.86 9.95
C PHE A 388 -36.86 48.48 11.33
N LEU A 389 -35.92 48.34 12.26
CA LEU A 389 -36.03 48.90 13.60
C LEU A 389 -36.04 50.44 13.58
N GLY A 390 -35.23 51.06 12.72
CA GLY A 390 -35.20 52.49 12.53
C GLY A 390 -36.53 53.05 12.00
N THR A 391 -37.12 52.36 11.00
CA THR A 391 -38.42 52.72 10.44
C THR A 391 -39.53 52.56 11.49
N LEU A 392 -39.49 51.46 12.26
CA LEU A 392 -40.45 51.24 13.34
C LEU A 392 -40.40 52.33 14.40
N ARG A 393 -39.18 52.73 14.84
CA ARG A 393 -39.02 53.85 15.79
C ARG A 393 -39.51 55.17 15.22
N ALA A 394 -39.21 55.46 13.95
CA ALA A 394 -39.70 56.67 13.29
C ALA A 394 -41.25 56.67 13.20
N PHE A 395 -41.85 55.51 12.95
CA PHE A 395 -43.28 55.34 12.92
C PHE A 395 -43.92 55.54 14.30
N VAL A 396 -43.36 54.98 15.36
CA VAL A 396 -43.76 55.20 16.75
C VAL A 396 -43.64 56.68 17.16
N ALA A 397 -42.52 57.30 16.81
CA ALA A 397 -42.34 58.73 17.07
C ALA A 397 -43.39 59.63 16.37
N ALA A 398 -43.86 59.20 15.18
CA ALA A 398 -44.94 59.91 14.48
C ALA A 398 -46.29 59.70 15.18
N ILE A 399 -46.54 58.54 15.78
CA ILE A 399 -47.74 58.27 16.61
C ILE A 399 -47.69 59.12 17.87
N ASP A 400 -46.54 59.12 18.58
CA ASP A 400 -46.34 59.92 19.78
C ASP A 400 -46.47 61.44 19.50
N ALA A 401 -46.10 61.90 18.29
CA ALA A 401 -46.28 63.29 17.88
C ALA A 401 -47.74 63.64 17.61
N LYS A 402 -48.59 62.67 17.23
CA LYS A 402 -50.04 62.87 17.06
C LYS A 402 -50.76 63.02 18.40
N ASP A 403 -50.38 62.25 19.40
CA ASP A 403 -50.83 62.35 20.78
C ASP A 403 -49.81 63.09 21.63
N PRO A 404 -50.00 64.39 21.92
CA PRO A 404 -48.99 65.19 22.60
C PRO A 404 -48.58 64.65 23.98
N TYR A 405 -49.34 63.73 24.52
CA TYR A 405 -49.18 63.17 25.87
C TYR A 405 -48.39 61.88 25.94
N THR A 406 -48.10 61.31 24.77
CA THR A 406 -47.43 60.01 24.67
C THR A 406 -45.95 60.09 24.28
N ARG A 407 -45.33 61.30 24.30
CA ARG A 407 -43.94 61.45 23.91
C ARG A 407 -43.05 60.54 24.76
N GLY A 408 -42.40 59.60 24.12
CA GLY A 408 -41.53 58.59 24.74
C GLY A 408 -42.26 57.55 25.60
N HIS A 409 -43.59 57.58 25.67
CA HIS A 409 -44.41 56.56 26.35
C HIS A 409 -44.19 55.19 25.80
N SER A 410 -44.32 55.01 24.48
CA SER A 410 -44.16 53.74 23.82
C SER A 410 -42.80 53.08 24.08
N GLU A 411 -41.72 53.88 24.13
CA GLU A 411 -40.39 53.38 24.45
C GLU A 411 -40.22 52.96 25.93
N ARG A 412 -40.81 53.73 26.87
CA ARG A 412 -40.77 53.40 28.31
C ARG A 412 -41.60 52.13 28.59
N VAL A 413 -42.79 52.08 28.03
CA VAL A 413 -43.68 50.88 28.15
C VAL A 413 -42.95 49.64 27.57
N ALA A 414 -42.31 49.78 26.40
CA ALA A 414 -41.57 48.69 25.79
C ALA A 414 -40.36 48.25 26.64
N ALA A 415 -39.59 49.19 27.18
CA ALA A 415 -38.49 48.89 28.06
C ALA A 415 -38.95 48.15 29.32
N LEU A 416 -39.98 48.64 29.97
CA LEU A 416 -40.57 47.99 31.17
C LEU A 416 -41.14 46.61 30.82
N ALA A 417 -41.86 46.46 29.73
CA ALA A 417 -42.44 45.16 29.31
C ALA A 417 -41.35 44.12 29.05
N ARG A 418 -40.21 44.51 28.45
CA ARG A 418 -39.02 43.65 28.29
C ARG A 418 -38.42 43.24 29.63
N THR A 419 -38.26 44.18 30.57
CA THR A 419 -37.81 43.89 31.93
C THR A 419 -38.72 42.87 32.62
N LEU A 420 -40.04 43.08 32.55
CA LEU A 420 -41.00 42.15 33.12
C LEU A 420 -40.96 40.76 32.48
N ALA A 421 -40.78 40.69 31.17
CA ALA A 421 -40.60 39.43 30.42
C ALA A 421 -39.37 38.68 30.91
N GLN A 422 -38.24 39.38 31.14
CA GLN A 422 -37.03 38.78 31.66
C GLN A 422 -37.22 38.27 33.10
N HIS A 423 -37.90 39.02 33.95
CA HIS A 423 -38.23 38.60 35.32
C HIS A 423 -39.19 37.40 35.39
N LEU A 424 -40.00 37.22 34.37
CA LEU A 424 -40.84 36.00 34.19
C LEU A 424 -40.05 34.82 33.63
N GLY A 425 -38.76 34.98 33.35
CA GLY A 425 -37.88 33.92 32.82
C GLY A 425 -38.12 33.59 31.35
N LEU A 426 -38.70 34.51 30.57
CA LEU A 426 -38.95 34.30 29.15
C LEU A 426 -37.63 34.37 28.36
N PRO A 427 -37.46 33.54 27.29
CA PRO A 427 -36.28 33.62 26.41
C PRO A 427 -36.14 35.02 25.79
N GLU A 428 -34.87 35.43 25.54
CA GLU A 428 -34.55 36.79 25.03
C GLU A 428 -35.32 37.12 23.73
N GLU A 429 -35.48 36.10 22.84
CA GLU A 429 -36.22 36.28 21.59
C GLU A 429 -37.71 36.65 21.87
N ARG A 430 -38.29 36.05 22.90
CA ARG A 430 -39.69 36.34 23.31
C ARG A 430 -39.76 37.68 23.98
N ALA A 431 -38.81 38.04 24.83
CA ALA A 431 -38.70 39.39 25.45
C ALA A 431 -38.55 40.47 24.38
N GLN A 432 -37.77 40.24 23.33
CA GLN A 432 -37.62 41.14 22.20
C GLN A 432 -38.91 41.32 21.40
N ARG A 433 -39.68 40.23 21.18
CA ARG A 433 -40.99 40.36 20.54
C ARG A 433 -41.98 41.16 21.37
N ILE A 434 -42.00 40.97 22.69
CA ILE A 434 -42.81 41.78 23.62
C ILE A 434 -42.40 43.25 23.56
N TRP A 435 -41.12 43.52 23.51
CA TRP A 435 -40.60 44.89 23.36
C TRP A 435 -41.09 45.56 22.06
N ILE A 436 -41.04 44.83 20.91
CA ILE A 436 -41.58 45.34 19.64
C ILE A 436 -43.10 45.55 19.74
N ALA A 437 -43.81 44.61 20.31
CA ALA A 437 -45.26 44.70 20.47
C ALA A 437 -45.69 45.88 21.34
N ALA A 438 -44.95 46.13 22.44
CA ALA A 438 -45.18 47.25 23.32
C ALA A 438 -44.85 48.59 22.64
N LEU A 439 -43.85 48.64 21.76
CA LEU A 439 -43.59 49.88 20.98
C LEU A 439 -44.77 50.32 20.11
N VAL A 440 -45.52 49.33 19.57
CA VAL A 440 -46.61 49.58 18.61
C VAL A 440 -48.02 49.37 19.19
N HIS A 441 -48.14 49.10 20.50
CA HIS A 441 -49.43 48.74 21.10
C HIS A 441 -50.55 49.79 20.84
N ASP A 442 -50.15 51.05 20.81
CA ASP A 442 -51.04 52.21 20.66
C ASP A 442 -51.19 52.72 19.21
N VAL A 443 -50.64 52.01 18.21
CA VAL A 443 -50.66 52.42 16.80
C VAL A 443 -52.09 52.78 16.30
N GLY A 444 -53.11 52.13 16.82
CA GLY A 444 -54.49 52.37 16.42
C GLY A 444 -55.03 53.74 16.80
N LYS A 445 -54.35 54.50 17.68
CA LYS A 445 -54.65 55.90 17.94
C LYS A 445 -54.60 56.78 16.69
N LEU A 446 -53.88 56.33 15.65
CA LEU A 446 -53.89 56.97 14.34
C LEU A 446 -55.27 57.04 13.71
N GLY A 447 -56.16 56.09 13.99
CA GLY A 447 -57.49 56.05 13.52
C GLY A 447 -58.52 56.79 14.38
N ILE A 448 -58.12 57.34 15.51
CA ILE A 448 -58.94 58.10 16.40
C ILE A 448 -58.94 59.58 15.99
N ASP A 449 -60.18 60.25 16.06
CA ASP A 449 -60.29 61.67 15.74
C ASP A 449 -59.48 62.54 16.74
N ASP A 450 -58.73 63.53 16.21
CA ASP A 450 -57.89 64.44 17.00
C ASP A 450 -58.68 65.22 18.08
N ARG A 451 -59.97 65.47 17.84
CA ARG A 451 -60.86 66.13 18.82
C ARG A 451 -61.08 65.27 20.07
N ILE A 452 -61.10 63.94 19.92
CA ILE A 452 -61.23 63.00 21.03
C ILE A 452 -59.86 62.81 21.68
N LEU A 453 -58.82 62.58 20.87
CA LEU A 453 -57.44 62.27 21.31
C LEU A 453 -56.82 63.45 22.08
N LYS A 454 -57.05 64.70 21.61
CA LYS A 454 -56.46 65.93 22.18
C LYS A 454 -57.40 66.67 23.12
N LYS A 455 -58.52 66.04 23.49
CA LYS A 455 -59.50 66.71 24.36
C LYS A 455 -58.95 67.01 25.73
N GLY A 456 -58.97 68.26 26.12
CA GLY A 456 -58.48 68.78 27.39
C GLY A 456 -59.40 68.48 28.59
N GLY A 457 -60.25 67.42 28.60
CA GLY A 457 -61.14 67.09 29.65
C GLY A 457 -61.60 65.61 29.66
N LEU A 458 -62.53 65.23 30.53
CA LEU A 458 -63.03 63.89 30.54
C LEU A 458 -63.81 63.60 29.24
N LEU A 459 -63.62 62.39 28.68
CA LEU A 459 -64.35 61.89 27.52
C LEU A 459 -65.79 61.62 27.90
N THR A 460 -66.74 61.94 27.00
CA THR A 460 -68.12 61.46 27.12
C THR A 460 -68.19 59.95 26.92
N GLU A 461 -69.25 59.30 27.22
CA GLU A 461 -69.42 57.84 27.01
C GLU A 461 -69.28 57.49 25.52
N GLU A 462 -69.77 58.31 24.60
CA GLU A 462 -69.61 58.11 23.14
C GLU A 462 -68.13 58.31 22.69
N GLU A 463 -67.45 59.31 23.20
CA GLU A 463 -66.05 59.58 22.91
C GLU A 463 -65.15 58.45 23.46
N PHE A 464 -65.51 57.98 24.70
CA PHE A 464 -64.80 56.85 25.29
C PHE A 464 -65.05 55.54 24.52
N ALA A 465 -66.26 55.31 24.05
CA ALA A 465 -66.57 54.15 23.17
C ALA A 465 -65.70 54.19 21.90
N ARG A 466 -65.52 55.36 21.29
CA ARG A 466 -64.60 55.56 20.12
C ARG A 466 -63.10 55.34 20.48
N MET A 467 -62.64 55.82 21.62
CA MET A 467 -61.30 55.61 22.10
C MET A 467 -61.03 54.09 22.26
N ARG A 468 -61.96 53.31 22.73
CA ARG A 468 -61.87 51.86 22.92
C ARG A 468 -61.71 51.04 21.61
N GLU A 469 -61.88 51.69 20.45
CA GLU A 469 -61.75 51.04 19.15
C GLU A 469 -60.23 50.96 18.74
N HIS A 470 -59.30 51.76 19.35
CA HIS A 470 -57.91 51.84 18.91
C HIS A 470 -57.19 50.47 18.93
N PRO A 471 -57.41 49.53 19.87
CA PRO A 471 -56.74 48.24 19.82
C PRO A 471 -57.10 47.42 18.58
N GLY A 472 -58.38 47.44 18.19
CA GLY A 472 -58.87 46.82 16.98
C GLY A 472 -58.30 47.45 15.71
N ILE A 473 -58.39 48.79 15.62
CA ILE A 473 -57.81 49.55 14.51
C ILE A 473 -56.29 49.30 14.40
N GLY A 474 -55.59 49.26 15.53
CA GLY A 474 -54.17 48.99 15.58
C GLY A 474 -53.78 47.61 15.02
N ALA A 475 -54.57 46.60 15.39
CA ALA A 475 -54.37 45.25 14.85
C ALA A 475 -54.61 45.21 13.33
N GLU A 476 -55.62 45.92 12.82
CA GLU A 476 -55.89 46.07 11.38
C GLU A 476 -54.77 46.77 10.64
N ILE A 477 -54.21 47.86 11.17
CA ILE A 477 -53.08 48.63 10.59
C ILE A 477 -51.85 47.76 10.46
N LEU A 478 -51.57 46.88 11.43
CA LEU A 478 -50.37 46.07 11.45
C LEU A 478 -50.52 44.70 10.73
N THR A 479 -51.75 44.27 10.48
CA THR A 479 -52.02 42.96 9.83
C THR A 479 -51.26 42.77 8.49
N PRO A 480 -51.08 43.78 7.60
CA PRO A 480 -50.36 43.60 6.34
C PRO A 480 -48.82 43.39 6.51
N ILE A 481 -48.29 43.61 7.71
CA ILE A 481 -46.84 43.55 7.97
C ILE A 481 -46.51 42.19 8.59
N ASP A 482 -46.05 41.25 7.78
CA ASP A 482 -45.74 39.86 8.22
C ASP A 482 -44.77 39.81 9.41
N GLN A 483 -43.78 40.74 9.46
CA GLN A 483 -42.78 40.81 10.52
C GLN A 483 -43.38 41.23 11.87
N LEU A 484 -44.60 41.83 11.89
CA LEU A 484 -45.30 42.25 13.09
C LEU A 484 -46.51 41.38 13.46
N ARG A 485 -46.69 40.23 12.75
CA ARG A 485 -47.83 39.32 13.01
C ARG A 485 -47.89 38.86 14.46
N ASP A 486 -46.74 38.59 15.07
CA ASP A 486 -46.62 38.14 16.47
C ASP A 486 -46.96 39.27 17.48
N THR A 487 -47.05 40.54 17.05
CA THR A 487 -47.42 41.66 17.90
C THR A 487 -48.91 41.91 17.95
N LEU A 488 -49.66 41.42 16.97
CA LEU A 488 -51.12 41.66 16.85
C LEU A 488 -51.92 41.31 18.11
N PRO A 489 -51.64 40.16 18.79
CA PRO A 489 -52.36 39.82 20.02
C PRO A 489 -52.15 40.86 21.16
N VAL A 490 -50.96 41.45 21.25
CA VAL A 490 -50.64 42.47 22.23
C VAL A 490 -51.40 43.76 21.89
N VAL A 491 -51.27 44.20 20.65
CA VAL A 491 -51.95 45.43 20.16
C VAL A 491 -53.46 45.37 20.35
N ARG A 492 -54.05 44.20 20.08
CA ARG A 492 -55.52 44.05 20.22
C ARG A 492 -55.96 43.93 21.67
N TRP A 493 -55.15 43.30 22.57
CA TRP A 493 -55.65 42.87 23.88
C TRP A 493 -54.91 43.48 25.09
N HIS A 494 -54.09 44.50 24.92
CA HIS A 494 -53.36 45.13 26.04
C HIS A 494 -54.30 45.86 27.02
N HIS A 495 -55.54 46.13 26.65
CA HIS A 495 -56.60 46.71 27.53
C HIS A 495 -57.54 45.65 28.08
N GLU A 496 -57.30 44.40 27.84
CA GLU A 496 -58.10 43.35 28.51
C GLU A 496 -57.73 43.28 30.00
N CYS A 497 -58.77 42.99 30.80
CA CYS A 497 -58.60 42.90 32.25
C CYS A 497 -58.72 41.43 32.70
N TRP A 498 -57.97 41.02 33.68
CA TRP A 498 -57.95 39.66 34.19
C TRP A 498 -59.35 39.14 34.58
N ASN A 499 -60.23 40.04 35.09
CA ASN A 499 -61.62 39.71 35.48
C ASN A 499 -62.60 39.69 34.30
N GLY A 500 -62.20 39.95 33.08
CA GLY A 500 -62.98 39.97 31.87
C GLY A 500 -63.81 41.23 31.66
N ARG A 501 -63.53 42.32 32.40
CA ARG A 501 -64.20 43.64 32.24
C ARG A 501 -63.45 44.62 31.34
N GLY A 502 -62.43 44.07 30.64
CA GLY A 502 -61.61 44.82 29.67
C GLY A 502 -62.27 44.95 28.30
N TYR A 503 -61.54 45.43 27.33
CA TYR A 503 -61.96 45.58 25.93
C TYR A 503 -60.77 45.22 24.97
N PRO A 504 -61.03 44.90 23.72
CA PRO A 504 -62.31 44.97 22.98
C PRO A 504 -63.15 43.73 23.11
N ASP A 505 -62.57 42.55 23.41
CA ASP A 505 -63.29 41.24 23.28
C ASP A 505 -63.76 40.67 24.65
N GLY A 506 -63.36 41.28 25.77
CA GLY A 506 -63.75 40.87 27.12
C GLY A 506 -63.09 39.55 27.54
N LEU A 507 -61.86 39.26 27.12
CA LEU A 507 -61.13 38.08 27.48
C LEU A 507 -60.87 38.02 28.98
N ARG A 508 -60.88 36.79 29.55
CA ARG A 508 -60.72 36.60 30.99
C ARG A 508 -59.58 35.66 31.33
N GLY A 509 -58.78 36.04 32.34
CA GLY A 509 -57.70 35.19 32.87
C GLY A 509 -56.66 34.80 31.80
N GLU A 510 -56.38 33.54 31.65
CA GLU A 510 -55.41 33.02 30.71
C GLU A 510 -55.82 33.06 29.23
N GLN A 511 -57.07 33.43 28.93
CA GLN A 511 -57.50 33.73 27.55
C GLN A 511 -56.75 34.95 27.00
N ILE A 512 -56.34 35.87 27.87
CA ILE A 512 -55.51 37.02 27.48
C ILE A 512 -54.08 36.52 27.27
N PRO A 513 -53.46 36.70 26.12
CA PRO A 513 -52.08 36.34 25.87
C PRO A 513 -51.13 36.94 26.93
N LEU A 514 -50.14 36.16 27.38
CA LEU A 514 -49.20 36.59 28.42
C LEU A 514 -48.51 37.91 28.05
N GLU A 515 -48.15 38.06 26.80
CA GLU A 515 -47.51 39.25 26.24
C GLU A 515 -48.39 40.50 26.42
N ALA A 516 -49.73 40.36 26.19
CA ALA A 516 -50.70 41.46 26.40
C ALA A 516 -50.88 41.78 27.90
N ARG A 517 -50.89 40.77 28.78
CA ARG A 517 -50.93 40.98 30.24
C ARG A 517 -49.68 41.72 30.75
N ILE A 518 -48.48 41.44 30.17
CA ILE A 518 -47.23 42.11 30.50
C ILE A 518 -47.32 43.59 30.09
N VAL A 519 -47.75 43.88 28.86
CA VAL A 519 -47.85 45.24 28.33
C VAL A 519 -48.92 46.04 29.09
N ALA A 520 -50.06 45.41 29.48
CA ALA A 520 -51.11 46.07 30.28
C ALA A 520 -50.58 46.62 31.61
N VAL A 521 -49.69 45.86 32.30
CA VAL A 521 -49.06 46.32 33.54
C VAL A 521 -48.09 47.47 33.26
N ALA A 522 -47.23 47.33 32.21
CA ALA A 522 -46.27 48.31 31.85
C ALA A 522 -46.90 49.62 31.40
N ASP A 523 -47.94 49.57 30.57
CA ASP A 523 -48.70 50.71 30.11
C ASP A 523 -49.37 51.48 31.30
N THR A 524 -50.03 50.72 32.16
CA THR A 524 -50.68 51.33 33.34
C THR A 524 -49.68 51.98 34.28
N PHE A 525 -48.52 51.33 34.49
CA PHE A 525 -47.44 51.91 35.29
C PHE A 525 -46.96 53.25 34.72
N ASP A 526 -46.64 53.29 33.41
CA ASP A 526 -46.21 54.53 32.75
C ASP A 526 -47.32 55.62 32.81
N ALA A 527 -48.56 55.20 32.63
CA ALA A 527 -49.70 56.13 32.73
C ALA A 527 -49.88 56.76 34.12
N ILE A 528 -49.53 56.08 35.20
CA ILE A 528 -49.57 56.59 36.58
C ILE A 528 -48.37 57.47 36.88
N THR A 529 -47.23 57.12 36.39
CA THR A 529 -45.92 57.78 36.74
C THR A 529 -45.54 58.93 35.82
N THR A 530 -46.32 59.20 34.77
CA THR A 530 -46.08 60.28 33.79
C THR A 530 -47.09 61.41 33.92
N HIS A 531 -46.66 62.67 33.78
CA HIS A 531 -47.53 63.84 33.74
C HIS A 531 -48.44 63.78 32.52
N ARG A 532 -49.79 63.96 32.79
CA ARG A 532 -50.81 64.11 31.75
C ARG A 532 -51.54 65.46 31.99
N PRO A 533 -52.21 66.05 31.00
CA PRO A 533 -52.83 67.36 31.13
C PRO A 533 -53.83 67.51 32.29
N TYR A 534 -54.36 66.41 32.71
CA TYR A 534 -55.39 66.35 33.80
C TYR A 534 -54.82 65.68 35.05
N GLN A 535 -53.59 65.30 35.07
CA GLN A 535 -53.01 64.47 36.12
C GLN A 535 -51.53 64.77 36.29
N GLN A 536 -51.16 65.22 37.48
CA GLN A 536 -49.78 65.20 37.89
C GLN A 536 -49.31 63.75 38.06
N ALA A 537 -48.05 63.46 37.75
CA ALA A 537 -47.46 62.14 37.97
C ALA A 537 -47.53 61.79 39.47
N PHE A 538 -47.86 60.52 39.74
CA PHE A 538 -47.80 59.98 41.09
C PHE A 538 -46.42 59.42 41.37
N SER A 539 -46.09 59.25 42.63
CA SER A 539 -44.83 58.63 43.05
C SER A 539 -44.75 57.15 42.62
N LEU A 540 -43.53 56.67 42.48
CA LEU A 540 -43.28 55.25 42.12
C LEU A 540 -43.88 54.28 43.13
N VAL A 541 -43.83 54.64 44.44
CA VAL A 541 -44.41 53.85 45.51
C VAL A 541 -45.94 53.75 45.33
N PHE A 542 -46.59 54.88 45.09
CA PHE A 542 -48.04 54.87 44.84
C PHE A 542 -48.44 54.05 43.62
N ALA A 543 -47.65 54.15 42.54
CA ALA A 543 -47.91 53.35 41.33
C ALA A 543 -47.74 51.83 41.61
N ALA A 544 -46.71 51.46 42.35
CA ALA A 544 -46.48 50.07 42.72
C ALA A 544 -47.59 49.51 43.62
N GLU A 545 -47.99 50.23 44.66
CA GLU A 545 -49.09 49.84 45.55
C GLU A 545 -50.43 49.73 44.78
N THR A 546 -50.64 50.63 43.80
CA THR A 546 -51.88 50.61 42.98
C THR A 546 -51.92 49.38 42.09
N ILE A 547 -50.80 49.05 41.40
CA ILE A 547 -50.69 47.85 40.57
C ILE A 547 -50.84 46.57 41.43
N GLU A 548 -50.26 46.53 42.64
CA GLU A 548 -50.39 45.41 43.56
C GLU A 548 -51.84 45.19 43.97
N ARG A 549 -52.60 46.21 44.33
CA ARG A 549 -54.05 46.13 44.68
C ARG A 549 -54.90 45.67 43.52
N LEU A 550 -54.51 45.90 42.29
CA LEU A 550 -55.22 45.51 41.09
C LEU A 550 -54.86 44.05 40.65
N ALA A 551 -53.97 43.38 41.34
CA ALA A 551 -53.63 41.99 41.09
C ALA A 551 -54.85 41.05 41.26
N GLY A 552 -55.00 40.12 40.35
CA GLY A 552 -56.16 39.19 40.33
C GLY A 552 -57.51 39.78 39.91
N SER A 553 -57.53 41.08 39.76
CA SER A 553 -58.74 41.77 39.27
C SER A 553 -58.53 42.36 37.87
N ARG A 554 -57.65 43.34 37.75
CA ARG A 554 -57.27 43.95 36.46
C ARG A 554 -56.07 43.25 35.83
N PHE A 555 -55.11 42.94 36.65
CA PHE A 555 -53.82 42.36 36.19
C PHE A 555 -53.62 40.92 36.64
N ASP A 556 -52.87 40.18 35.86
CA ASP A 556 -52.41 38.84 36.25
C ASP A 556 -51.48 38.96 37.45
N ALA A 557 -51.81 38.25 38.55
CA ALA A 557 -51.02 38.27 39.77
C ALA A 557 -49.54 37.80 39.54
N LYS A 558 -49.29 36.94 38.55
CA LYS A 558 -47.91 36.50 38.21
C LYS A 558 -47.12 37.63 37.59
N VAL A 559 -47.72 38.43 36.70
CA VAL A 559 -47.08 39.60 36.07
C VAL A 559 -46.85 40.69 37.10
N VAL A 560 -47.81 40.92 38.01
CA VAL A 560 -47.68 41.88 39.12
C VAL A 560 -46.52 41.43 40.05
N SER A 561 -46.41 40.17 40.39
CA SER A 561 -45.29 39.67 41.19
C SER A 561 -43.92 39.93 40.52
N ALA A 562 -43.84 39.72 39.18
CA ALA A 562 -42.62 40.03 38.42
C ALA A 562 -42.30 41.53 38.43
N PHE A 563 -43.34 42.37 38.29
CA PHE A 563 -43.24 43.82 38.38
C PHE A 563 -42.71 44.30 39.76
N LEU A 564 -43.33 43.81 40.85
CA LEU A 564 -42.89 44.14 42.22
C LEU A 564 -41.43 43.67 42.48
N GLY A 565 -41.08 42.50 41.91
CA GLY A 565 -39.71 41.98 41.95
C GLY A 565 -38.72 42.91 41.21
N ALA A 566 -39.07 43.43 40.04
CA ALA A 566 -38.24 44.39 39.29
C ALA A 566 -38.18 45.75 40.00
N HIS A 567 -39.31 46.18 40.56
CA HIS A 567 -39.38 47.43 41.33
C HIS A 567 -38.46 47.38 42.57
N GLY A 568 -38.57 46.32 43.36
CA GLY A 568 -37.74 46.12 44.56
C GLY A 568 -36.23 46.05 44.30
N ARG A 569 -35.82 45.69 43.07
CA ARG A 569 -34.43 45.70 42.63
C ARG A 569 -33.98 47.00 41.96
N GLY A 570 -34.87 47.98 41.79
CA GLY A 570 -34.56 49.22 41.09
C GLY A 570 -34.30 49.08 39.59
N GLU A 571 -34.84 48.02 38.95
CA GLU A 571 -34.62 47.71 37.54
C GLU A 571 -35.73 48.27 36.60
N ILE A 572 -36.69 49.00 37.18
CA ILE A 572 -37.73 49.65 36.40
C ILE A 572 -37.18 50.93 35.75
N PRO A 573 -37.32 51.09 34.41
CA PRO A 573 -36.96 52.32 33.73
C PRO A 573 -37.75 53.50 34.29
N LEU A 574 -37.04 54.45 34.85
CA LEU A 574 -37.70 55.63 35.46
C LEU A 574 -37.99 56.72 34.42
N PRO A 575 -39.16 57.40 34.49
CA PRO A 575 -39.34 58.64 33.73
C PRO A 575 -38.42 59.77 34.25
N GLU A 576 -37.92 60.59 33.35
CA GLU A 576 -36.94 61.68 33.68
C GLU A 576 -37.41 62.69 34.76
N GLN A 577 -38.70 62.67 35.15
CA GLN A 577 -39.29 63.65 36.08
C GLN A 577 -40.34 62.97 37.00
N ALA A 578 -40.00 61.89 37.68
CA ALA A 578 -40.93 61.31 38.68
C ALA A 578 -40.90 62.15 39.99
N PRO A 579 -42.02 62.59 40.52
CA PRO A 579 -42.09 63.36 41.78
C PRO A 579 -41.80 62.46 43.00
N GLU A 580 -41.11 62.95 44.00
CA GLU A 580 -40.74 62.24 45.22
C GLU A 580 -41.88 62.02 46.22
N GLU A 581 -42.99 62.84 46.17
CA GLU A 581 -44.13 62.72 47.06
C GLU A 581 -45.49 62.86 46.35
N PRO A 582 -46.58 62.20 46.84
CA PRO A 582 -47.89 62.30 46.24
C PRO A 582 -48.56 63.65 46.57
N ALA A 583 -48.94 64.40 45.54
CA ALA A 583 -49.60 65.68 45.67
C ALA A 583 -51.14 65.59 45.86
N VAL A 584 -51.74 64.37 45.99
CA VAL A 584 -53.17 64.17 46.00
C VAL A 584 -53.60 63.06 46.99
N PRO A 585 -54.75 63.16 47.71
CA PRO A 585 -55.25 62.11 48.59
C PRO A 585 -55.56 60.81 47.87
N LEU A 586 -55.23 59.64 48.47
CA LEU A 586 -55.33 58.29 47.89
C LEU A 586 -56.70 57.95 47.27
N ALA A 587 -57.80 58.37 47.90
CA ALA A 587 -59.15 58.06 47.44
C ALA A 587 -59.54 58.75 46.11
N ASP A 588 -58.97 59.94 45.84
CA ASP A 588 -59.23 60.66 44.57
C ASP A 588 -58.28 60.15 43.45
N ALA A 589 -57.12 59.70 43.83
CA ALA A 589 -56.22 59.06 42.89
C ALA A 589 -56.76 57.72 42.35
N GLU A 590 -57.37 56.90 43.19
CA GLU A 590 -57.99 55.64 42.81
C GLU A 590 -59.11 55.75 41.81
N ARG A 591 -60.02 56.75 42.02
CA ARG A 591 -61.11 57.06 41.06
C ARG A 591 -60.51 57.55 39.71
N ARG A 592 -59.39 58.22 39.72
CA ARG A 592 -58.77 58.70 38.52
C ARG A 592 -58.03 57.54 37.77
N VAL A 593 -57.32 56.66 38.50
CA VAL A 593 -56.70 55.48 37.91
C VAL A 593 -57.71 54.49 37.31
N SER A 594 -58.90 54.30 37.95
CA SER A 594 -59.95 53.44 37.39
C SER A 594 -60.55 54.00 36.08
N ARG A 595 -60.30 55.27 35.75
CA ARG A 595 -60.76 55.92 34.50
C ARG A 595 -59.62 56.10 33.46
N LEU A 596 -58.38 55.87 33.84
CA LEU A 596 -57.26 55.90 32.93
C LEU A 596 -57.07 54.58 32.12
N ALA A 597 -57.84 53.66 32.47
CA ALA A 597 -57.94 52.37 31.83
C ALA A 597 -59.13 52.33 30.88
#